data_8800e80cb955cf6179dbde8610ab1013
#
_entry.id   8800e80cb955cf6179dbde8610ab1013
#
_cell.length_a   1.000
_cell.length_b   1.000
_cell.length_c   1.000
_cell.angle_alpha   90.00
_cell.angle_beta   90.00
_cell.angle_gamma   90.00
#
_symmetry.space_group_name_H-M   'P 1'
#
loop_
_entity.id
_entity.type
_entity.pdbx_description
1 polymer ?
#
loop_
_entity_poly.entity_id
_entity_poly.type
_entity_poly.pdbx_seq_one_letter_code
_entity_poly.pdbx_strand_id
1 'polypeptide(L)'
;MRDLQMSLLDLLLVLDGICKENGLTYFLMGGSALGAVRHQGFIPWDDDVDIALYEDDYKKLVKILLETESDKYVLHCRKTDFNYTFGFPKYRLKEGNLLGCFPPRGILYKYKGYGIDVFCVSKHSYLRVWACAKARAALLNWMYKLRNNNVRRIVTKFNWFVYDCFQLLTFPLDLFKKKDELHYGLGKGTYKFDMRYSEIFPVKYVPFEGVSLPVPGNADAFLTRIYGDWRQVPSEDEIAKTIHNQDLAVSK
;
A
#
# COMPACT_ATOMS: atom_id res chain seq x y z
N MET A 1 3.74 19.85 5.41
CA MET A 1 3.64 18.93 4.25
C MET A 1 5.01 18.63 3.64
N ARG A 2 5.76 19.62 3.16
CA ARG A 2 7.02 19.39 2.45
C ARG A 2 8.06 18.58 3.23
N ASP A 3 8.27 18.86 4.51
CA ASP A 3 9.22 18.11 5.36
C ASP A 3 8.84 16.63 5.49
N LEU A 4 7.54 16.33 5.55
CA LEU A 4 7.05 14.95 5.54
C LEU A 4 7.35 14.27 4.19
N GLN A 5 7.08 14.96 3.08
CA GLN A 5 7.37 14.43 1.74
C GLN A 5 8.86 14.12 1.55
N MET A 6 9.75 15.02 2.02
CA MET A 6 11.20 14.76 1.95
C MET A 6 11.62 13.57 2.83
N SER A 7 11.03 13.44 4.01
CA SER A 7 11.28 12.29 4.89
C SER A 7 10.74 10.96 4.32
N LEU A 8 9.63 11.01 3.58
CA LEU A 8 9.11 9.87 2.84
C LEU A 8 10.01 9.53 1.64
N LEU A 9 10.58 10.54 0.97
CA LEU A 9 11.56 10.33 -0.09
C LEU A 9 12.80 9.63 0.43
N ASP A 10 13.36 10.07 1.56
CA ASP A 10 14.53 9.43 2.18
C ASP A 10 14.24 7.94 2.46
N LEU A 11 13.07 7.64 3.01
CA LEU A 11 12.65 6.26 3.27
C LEU A 11 12.47 5.47 1.97
N LEU A 12 11.92 6.09 0.93
CA LEU A 12 11.74 5.48 -0.39
C LEU A 12 13.08 5.15 -1.04
N LEU A 13 14.08 6.02 -0.91
CA LEU A 13 15.42 5.77 -1.44
C LEU A 13 16.13 4.60 -0.73
N VAL A 14 15.91 4.44 0.57
CA VAL A 14 16.38 3.24 1.30
C VAL A 14 15.75 1.98 0.74
N LEU A 15 14.44 2.00 0.51
CA LEU A 15 13.71 0.86 -0.05
C LEU A 15 14.10 0.58 -1.51
N ASP A 16 14.29 1.62 -2.31
CA ASP A 16 14.78 1.54 -3.69
C ASP A 16 16.17 0.87 -3.75
N GLY A 17 17.08 1.27 -2.84
CA GLY A 17 18.39 0.63 -2.69
C GLY A 17 18.27 -0.87 -2.42
N ILE A 18 17.44 -1.26 -1.45
CA ILE A 18 17.19 -2.68 -1.13
C ILE A 18 16.63 -3.42 -2.36
N CYS A 19 15.71 -2.84 -3.09
CA CYS A 19 15.16 -3.46 -4.30
C CYS A 19 16.24 -3.63 -5.37
N LYS A 20 17.04 -2.62 -5.64
CA LYS A 20 18.13 -2.66 -6.64
C LYS A 20 19.20 -3.69 -6.30
N GLU A 21 19.66 -3.73 -5.05
CA GLU A 21 20.67 -4.70 -4.57
C GLU A 21 20.19 -6.15 -4.70
N ASN A 22 18.89 -6.38 -4.62
CA ASN A 22 18.30 -7.72 -4.69
C ASN A 22 17.64 -8.04 -6.06
N GLY A 23 17.79 -7.18 -7.05
CA GLY A 23 17.22 -7.37 -8.39
C GLY A 23 15.69 -7.43 -8.42
N LEU A 24 15.02 -6.69 -7.52
CA LEU A 24 13.58 -6.66 -7.41
C LEU A 24 12.98 -5.50 -8.20
N THR A 25 11.91 -5.76 -8.93
CA THR A 25 11.20 -4.74 -9.70
C THR A 25 9.97 -4.27 -8.93
N TYR A 26 9.98 -2.99 -8.52
CA TYR A 26 8.81 -2.31 -8.00
C TYR A 26 8.39 -1.18 -8.94
N PHE A 27 7.27 -0.55 -8.68
CA PHE A 27 6.81 0.67 -9.33
C PHE A 27 6.01 1.54 -8.37
N LEU A 28 6.09 2.86 -8.57
CA LEU A 28 5.23 3.80 -7.88
C LEU A 28 3.78 3.57 -8.28
N MET A 29 2.86 3.66 -7.31
CA MET A 29 1.46 3.35 -7.49
C MET A 29 0.57 4.50 -7.04
N GLY A 30 -0.68 4.52 -7.51
CA GLY A 30 -1.67 5.48 -7.01
C GLY A 30 -1.25 6.93 -7.18
N GLY A 31 -1.38 7.71 -6.09
CA GLY A 31 -0.97 9.11 -6.02
C GLY A 31 0.52 9.32 -6.31
N SER A 32 1.36 8.40 -5.84
CA SER A 32 2.82 8.48 -6.08
C SER A 32 3.19 8.33 -7.56
N ALA A 33 2.51 7.44 -8.31
CA ALA A 33 2.70 7.34 -9.76
C ALA A 33 2.18 8.59 -10.49
N LEU A 34 1.03 9.10 -10.07
CA LEU A 34 0.46 10.33 -10.62
C LEU A 34 1.37 11.53 -10.37
N GLY A 35 1.91 11.65 -9.16
CA GLY A 35 2.88 12.67 -8.79
C GLY A 35 4.13 12.62 -9.64
N ALA A 36 4.72 11.43 -9.81
CA ALA A 36 5.88 11.22 -10.65
C ALA A 36 5.66 11.69 -12.09
N VAL A 37 4.53 11.34 -12.70
CA VAL A 37 4.26 11.61 -14.11
C VAL A 37 3.80 13.05 -14.35
N ARG A 38 2.97 13.61 -13.46
CA ARG A 38 2.36 14.94 -13.62
C ARG A 38 3.20 16.06 -13.02
N HIS A 39 3.83 15.81 -11.87
CA HIS A 39 4.56 16.82 -11.09
C HIS A 39 6.07 16.62 -11.05
N GLN A 40 6.58 15.49 -11.56
CA GLN A 40 7.97 15.07 -11.41
C GLN A 40 8.42 14.99 -9.93
N GLY A 41 7.49 14.66 -9.03
CA GLY A 41 7.66 14.63 -7.60
C GLY A 41 6.35 14.31 -6.91
N PHE A 42 6.24 14.67 -5.65
CA PHE A 42 4.98 14.54 -4.92
C PHE A 42 3.89 15.44 -5.51
N ILE A 43 2.65 14.97 -5.42
CA ILE A 43 1.50 15.87 -5.52
C ILE A 43 1.58 16.84 -4.33
N PRO A 44 1.43 18.18 -4.51
CA PRO A 44 1.73 19.15 -3.44
C PRO A 44 1.00 18.95 -2.12
N TRP A 45 -0.17 18.31 -2.15
CA TRP A 45 -1.02 18.03 -0.98
C TRP A 45 -1.04 16.57 -0.56
N ASP A 46 -0.21 15.72 -1.17
CA ASP A 46 -0.14 14.29 -0.87
C ASP A 46 0.80 14.04 0.33
N ASP A 47 0.42 13.12 1.20
CA ASP A 47 1.08 12.84 2.46
C ASP A 47 1.52 11.38 2.63
N ASP A 48 1.43 10.60 1.56
CA ASP A 48 1.83 9.19 1.54
C ASP A 48 2.68 8.83 0.31
N VAL A 49 3.23 7.62 0.34
CA VAL A 49 3.91 6.97 -0.76
C VAL A 49 3.42 5.55 -0.90
N ASP A 50 3.00 5.24 -2.10
CA ASP A 50 2.53 3.92 -2.49
C ASP A 50 3.49 3.28 -3.49
N ILE A 51 3.95 2.07 -3.20
CA ILE A 51 4.65 1.22 -4.16
C ILE A 51 3.94 -0.11 -4.35
N ALA A 52 4.14 -0.72 -5.51
CA ALA A 52 3.66 -2.06 -5.75
C ALA A 52 4.72 -2.93 -6.43
N LEU A 53 4.66 -4.23 -6.16
CA LEU A 53 5.50 -5.25 -6.79
C LEU A 53 4.62 -6.39 -7.30
N TYR A 54 5.07 -7.05 -8.36
CA TYR A 54 4.48 -8.31 -8.75
C TYR A 54 4.73 -9.38 -7.68
N GLU A 55 3.83 -10.34 -7.58
CA GLU A 55 3.72 -11.30 -6.47
C GLU A 55 5.06 -11.95 -6.06
N ASP A 56 5.88 -12.36 -7.01
CA ASP A 56 7.15 -13.03 -6.73
C ASP A 56 8.18 -12.10 -6.11
N ASP A 57 8.34 -10.90 -6.65
CA ASP A 57 9.26 -9.89 -6.10
C ASP A 57 8.74 -9.32 -4.78
N TYR A 58 7.41 -9.17 -4.65
CA TYR A 58 6.79 -8.80 -3.38
C TYR A 58 7.11 -9.81 -2.26
N LYS A 59 6.99 -11.11 -2.53
CA LYS A 59 7.31 -12.16 -1.54
C LYS A 59 8.77 -12.12 -1.12
N LYS A 60 9.69 -11.90 -2.08
CA LYS A 60 11.12 -11.76 -1.81
C LYS A 60 11.40 -10.51 -0.97
N LEU A 61 10.85 -9.34 -1.36
CA LEU A 61 11.01 -8.10 -0.61
C LEU A 61 10.52 -8.24 0.83
N VAL A 62 9.31 -8.77 1.02
CA VAL A 62 8.75 -9.00 2.36
C VAL A 62 9.65 -9.91 3.20
N LYS A 63 10.22 -10.96 2.61
CA LYS A 63 11.15 -11.83 3.31
C LYS A 63 12.41 -11.07 3.73
N ILE A 64 13.06 -10.37 2.81
CA ILE A 64 14.28 -9.57 3.07
C ILE A 64 14.00 -8.57 4.20
N LEU A 65 12.93 -7.79 4.11
CA LEU A 65 12.61 -6.76 5.10
C LEU A 65 12.23 -7.33 6.49
N LEU A 66 11.76 -8.57 6.57
CA LEU A 66 11.51 -9.26 7.83
C LEU A 66 12.78 -9.82 8.46
N GLU A 67 13.76 -10.19 7.65
CA GLU A 67 15.05 -10.77 8.08
C GLU A 67 16.12 -9.69 8.32
N THR A 68 15.92 -8.48 7.77
CA THR A 68 16.86 -7.36 7.97
C THR A 68 16.58 -6.68 9.31
N GLU A 69 17.53 -6.74 10.22
CA GLU A 69 17.51 -5.98 11.45
C GLU A 69 17.90 -4.53 11.18
N SER A 70 17.13 -3.59 11.69
CA SER A 70 17.41 -2.16 11.63
C SER A 70 16.86 -1.48 12.87
N ASP A 71 17.64 -0.61 13.49
CA ASP A 71 17.18 0.18 14.63
C ASP A 71 16.16 1.23 14.23
N LYS A 72 16.24 1.71 12.99
CA LYS A 72 15.45 2.83 12.48
C LYS A 72 14.18 2.41 11.75
N TYR A 73 14.22 1.31 10.97
CA TYR A 73 13.16 0.90 10.07
C TYR A 73 12.55 -0.45 10.43
N VAL A 74 11.34 -0.68 9.99
CA VAL A 74 10.63 -1.95 10.18
C VAL A 74 9.61 -2.18 9.07
N LEU A 75 9.46 -3.43 8.64
CA LEU A 75 8.29 -3.84 7.89
C LEU A 75 7.13 -4.06 8.88
N HIS A 76 6.26 -3.08 8.99
CA HIS A 76 5.10 -3.12 9.86
C HIS A 76 3.98 -3.95 9.22
N CYS A 77 3.75 -5.11 9.75
CA CYS A 77 2.76 -6.08 9.26
C CYS A 77 2.28 -6.97 10.43
N ARG A 78 1.37 -7.92 10.14
CA ARG A 78 0.84 -8.86 11.15
C ARG A 78 1.89 -9.73 11.85
N LYS A 79 3.09 -9.87 11.28
CA LYS A 79 4.21 -10.63 11.88
C LYS A 79 5.01 -9.81 12.88
N THR A 80 5.12 -8.50 12.66
CA THR A 80 5.93 -7.58 13.48
C THR A 80 5.10 -6.79 14.49
N ASP A 81 3.81 -6.62 14.20
CA ASP A 81 2.84 -6.03 15.13
C ASP A 81 1.53 -6.82 15.08
N PHE A 82 1.21 -7.39 16.20
CA PHE A 82 0.01 -8.19 16.45
C PHE A 82 -1.30 -7.41 16.33
N ASN A 83 -1.29 -6.10 16.58
CA ASN A 83 -2.45 -5.24 16.38
C ASN A 83 -2.63 -4.77 14.94
N TYR A 84 -1.73 -5.16 14.04
CA TYR A 84 -1.76 -4.68 12.67
C TYR A 84 -2.96 -5.24 11.90
N THR A 85 -3.78 -4.35 11.37
CA THR A 85 -5.07 -4.69 10.74
C THR A 85 -5.12 -4.42 9.24
N PHE A 86 -4.12 -3.73 8.67
CA PHE A 86 -4.08 -3.55 7.22
C PHE A 86 -3.79 -4.86 6.48
N GLY A 87 -4.34 -5.00 5.29
CA GLY A 87 -4.13 -6.17 4.44
C GLY A 87 -2.83 -6.14 3.64
N PHE A 88 -2.01 -5.11 3.81
CA PHE A 88 -0.72 -4.91 3.17
C PHE A 88 0.26 -4.34 4.19
N PRO A 89 1.56 -4.64 4.10
CA PRO A 89 2.55 -4.10 5.00
C PRO A 89 2.90 -2.64 4.66
N LYS A 90 3.44 -1.95 5.66
CA LYS A 90 4.07 -0.64 5.51
C LYS A 90 5.54 -0.74 5.90
N TYR A 91 6.44 -0.29 5.04
CA TYR A 91 7.83 -0.08 5.42
C TYR A 91 7.95 1.29 6.07
N ARG A 92 8.31 1.34 7.34
CA ARG A 92 8.21 2.59 8.12
C ARG A 92 9.32 2.79 9.13
N LEU A 93 9.44 4.01 9.61
CA LEU A 93 10.19 4.35 10.81
C LEU A 93 9.56 3.70 12.04
N LYS A 94 10.41 3.14 12.92
CA LYS A 94 9.95 2.56 14.19
C LYS A 94 9.40 3.62 15.13
N GLU A 95 10.05 4.79 15.17
CA GLU A 95 9.71 5.90 16.02
C GLU A 95 9.05 7.03 15.20
N GLY A 96 8.23 7.80 15.85
CA GLY A 96 7.53 8.96 15.28
C GLY A 96 6.15 9.14 15.91
N ASN A 97 5.64 10.34 15.82
CA ASN A 97 4.29 10.69 16.22
C ASN A 97 3.50 11.13 15.00
N LEU A 98 3.15 10.20 14.13
CA LEU A 98 2.15 10.49 13.11
C LEU A 98 0.78 10.63 13.78
N LEU A 99 0.41 11.87 14.01
CA LEU A 99 -0.97 12.27 14.16
C LEU A 99 -1.63 11.97 12.81
N GLY A 100 -2.44 10.94 12.71
CA GLY A 100 -3.15 10.66 11.47
C GLY A 100 -3.03 9.24 10.92
N CYS A 101 -2.01 8.46 11.24
CA CYS A 101 -2.04 7.02 11.01
C CYS A 101 -3.02 6.34 12.00
N PHE A 102 -4.28 6.69 11.88
CA PHE A 102 -5.30 6.16 12.76
C PHE A 102 -5.56 4.68 12.47
N PRO A 103 -5.19 3.79 13.40
CA PRO A 103 -5.91 2.54 13.45
C PRO A 103 -7.36 2.89 13.78
N PRO A 104 -8.31 2.41 13.00
CA PRO A 104 -9.70 2.65 13.29
C PRO A 104 -10.01 2.29 14.75
N ARG A 105 -10.67 3.22 15.47
CA ARG A 105 -11.20 2.98 16.82
C ARG A 105 -10.18 2.61 17.92
N GLY A 106 -9.07 3.32 18.00
CA GLY A 106 -8.17 3.25 19.15
C GLY A 106 -7.33 1.97 19.26
N ILE A 107 -7.04 1.32 18.13
CA ILE A 107 -6.04 0.25 18.10
C ILE A 107 -4.67 0.91 18.25
N LEU A 108 -3.91 0.48 19.26
CA LEU A 108 -2.55 0.96 19.47
C LEU A 108 -1.58 0.13 18.63
N TYR A 109 -1.09 0.70 17.54
CA TYR A 109 0.01 0.12 16.80
C TYR A 109 1.33 0.25 17.56
N LYS A 110 2.18 -0.78 17.41
CA LYS A 110 3.51 -0.80 18.01
C LYS A 110 4.40 0.30 17.41
N TYR A 111 4.31 0.52 16.11
CA TYR A 111 5.13 1.48 15.38
C TYR A 111 4.27 2.62 14.86
N LYS A 112 4.75 3.87 15.02
CA LYS A 112 3.99 5.09 14.75
C LYS A 112 4.69 6.05 13.79
N GLY A 113 5.88 5.72 13.28
CA GLY A 113 6.57 6.53 12.28
C GLY A 113 5.84 6.53 10.93
N TYR A 114 6.10 7.50 10.10
CA TYR A 114 5.60 7.49 8.72
C TYR A 114 6.20 6.33 7.93
N GLY A 115 5.55 5.96 6.86
CA GLY A 115 5.93 4.78 6.10
C GLY A 115 5.36 4.76 4.71
N ILE A 116 5.90 3.85 3.92
CA ILE A 116 5.53 3.57 2.55
C ILE A 116 4.61 2.37 2.53
N ASP A 117 3.52 2.47 1.80
CA ASP A 117 2.59 1.37 1.58
C ASP A 117 3.14 0.42 0.51
N VAL A 118 3.29 -0.85 0.86
CA VAL A 118 3.88 -1.86 -0.03
C VAL A 118 2.78 -2.81 -0.50
N PHE A 119 2.37 -2.66 -1.74
CA PHE A 119 1.30 -3.47 -2.31
C PHE A 119 1.84 -4.65 -3.11
N CYS A 120 1.11 -5.75 -3.04
CA CYS A 120 1.27 -6.88 -3.95
C CYS A 120 0.28 -6.70 -5.11
N VAL A 121 0.74 -6.92 -6.34
CA VAL A 121 -0.13 -7.13 -7.50
C VAL A 121 0.06 -8.54 -8.04
N SER A 122 -1.03 -9.20 -8.38
CA SER A 122 -1.03 -10.61 -8.74
C SER A 122 -2.11 -10.96 -9.75
N LYS A 123 -1.92 -12.08 -10.45
CA LYS A 123 -2.87 -12.62 -11.44
C LYS A 123 -3.96 -13.47 -10.77
N HIS A 124 -4.65 -12.92 -9.78
CA HIS A 124 -5.84 -13.57 -9.24
C HIS A 124 -7.08 -13.24 -10.06
N SER A 125 -8.10 -14.10 -10.01
CA SER A 125 -9.37 -13.77 -10.62
C SER A 125 -10.09 -12.67 -9.85
N TYR A 126 -10.85 -11.84 -10.55
CA TYR A 126 -11.69 -10.81 -9.91
C TYR A 126 -12.62 -11.40 -8.84
N LEU A 127 -13.22 -12.58 -9.13
CA LEU A 127 -14.12 -13.25 -8.20
C LEU A 127 -13.41 -13.61 -6.89
N ARG A 128 -12.19 -14.13 -6.95
CA ARG A 128 -11.39 -14.45 -5.77
C ARG A 128 -11.05 -13.21 -4.95
N VAL A 129 -10.55 -12.18 -5.63
CA VAL A 129 -10.19 -10.90 -4.98
C VAL A 129 -11.42 -10.28 -4.32
N TRP A 130 -12.57 -10.25 -5.01
CA TRP A 130 -13.83 -9.76 -4.48
C TRP A 130 -14.28 -10.56 -3.24
N ALA A 131 -14.29 -11.89 -3.32
CA ALA A 131 -14.69 -12.75 -2.20
C ALA A 131 -13.78 -12.54 -0.97
N CYS A 132 -12.46 -12.52 -1.18
CA CYS A 132 -11.48 -12.28 -0.13
C CYS A 132 -11.63 -10.88 0.49
N ALA A 133 -11.86 -9.83 -0.33
CA ALA A 133 -12.08 -8.48 0.17
C ALA A 133 -13.35 -8.37 1.03
N LYS A 134 -14.44 -9.03 0.63
CA LYS A 134 -15.70 -9.07 1.41
C LYS A 134 -15.53 -9.82 2.71
N ALA A 135 -14.90 -11.00 2.68
CA ALA A 135 -14.62 -11.78 3.89
C ALA A 135 -13.74 -10.97 4.86
N ARG A 136 -12.70 -10.32 4.35
CA ARG A 136 -11.81 -9.47 5.14
C ARG A 136 -12.55 -8.31 5.79
N ALA A 137 -13.40 -7.60 5.03
CA ALA A 137 -14.19 -6.48 5.56
C ALA A 137 -15.15 -6.94 6.66
N ALA A 138 -15.82 -8.10 6.50
CA ALA A 138 -16.71 -8.67 7.52
C ALA A 138 -15.96 -9.02 8.82
N LEU A 139 -14.80 -9.69 8.71
CA LEU A 139 -13.96 -10.04 9.85
C LEU A 139 -13.43 -8.79 10.59
N LEU A 140 -13.01 -7.75 9.87
CA LEU A 140 -12.59 -6.49 10.45
C LEU A 140 -13.73 -5.77 11.16
N ASN A 141 -14.91 -5.67 10.53
CA ASN A 141 -16.08 -5.03 11.12
C ASN A 141 -16.51 -5.71 12.40
N TRP A 142 -16.45 -7.04 12.47
CA TRP A 142 -16.72 -7.79 13.68
C TRP A 142 -15.69 -7.48 14.77
N MET A 143 -14.40 -7.50 14.46
CA MET A 143 -13.31 -7.20 15.39
C MET A 143 -13.42 -5.78 15.96
N TYR A 144 -13.76 -4.79 15.13
CA TYR A 144 -13.87 -3.39 15.57
C TYR A 144 -15.03 -3.11 16.52
N LYS A 145 -16.03 -4.01 16.61
CA LYS A 145 -17.11 -3.92 17.60
C LYS A 145 -16.66 -4.30 19.02
N LEU A 146 -15.51 -4.96 19.15
CA LEU A 146 -14.98 -5.39 20.44
C LEU A 146 -14.33 -4.22 21.19
N ARG A 147 -14.80 -3.95 22.40
CA ARG A 147 -14.27 -2.85 23.25
C ARG A 147 -13.03 -3.26 24.05
N ASN A 148 -12.93 -4.54 24.44
CA ASN A 148 -11.82 -5.03 25.25
C ASN A 148 -10.58 -5.33 24.39
N ASN A 149 -9.46 -4.69 24.69
CA ASN A 149 -8.22 -4.82 23.92
C ASN A 149 -7.63 -6.26 23.96
N ASN A 150 -7.72 -6.96 25.09
CA ASN A 150 -7.22 -8.32 25.20
C ASN A 150 -8.06 -9.30 24.35
N VAL A 151 -9.39 -9.17 24.42
CA VAL A 151 -10.31 -9.95 23.59
C VAL A 151 -10.07 -9.64 22.11
N ARG A 152 -9.96 -8.36 21.76
CA ARG A 152 -9.65 -7.93 20.39
C ARG A 152 -8.38 -8.58 19.88
N ARG A 153 -7.36 -8.64 20.70
CA ARG A 153 -6.08 -9.27 20.39
C ARG A 153 -6.19 -10.76 20.04
N ILE A 154 -6.93 -11.52 20.81
CA ILE A 154 -7.18 -12.94 20.53
C ILE A 154 -7.99 -13.10 19.24
N VAL A 155 -9.05 -12.29 19.11
CA VAL A 155 -9.92 -12.30 17.94
C VAL A 155 -9.17 -11.90 16.65
N THR A 156 -8.22 -10.97 16.73
CA THR A 156 -7.40 -10.61 15.58
C THR A 156 -6.59 -11.79 15.05
N LYS A 157 -5.98 -12.59 15.93
CA LYS A 157 -5.27 -13.82 15.50
C LYS A 157 -6.22 -14.82 14.85
N PHE A 158 -7.36 -15.04 15.48
CA PHE A 158 -8.38 -15.96 14.96
C PHE A 158 -8.89 -15.48 13.59
N ASN A 159 -9.17 -14.19 13.44
CA ASN A 159 -9.58 -13.61 12.17
C ASN A 159 -8.55 -13.80 11.06
N TRP A 160 -7.26 -13.63 11.37
CA TRP A 160 -6.22 -13.89 10.39
C TRP A 160 -6.16 -15.36 9.98
N PHE A 161 -6.29 -16.28 10.94
CA PHE A 161 -6.35 -17.72 10.65
C PHE A 161 -7.56 -18.06 9.77
N VAL A 162 -8.76 -17.59 10.12
CA VAL A 162 -9.98 -17.80 9.33
C VAL A 162 -9.82 -17.23 7.92
N TYR A 163 -9.21 -16.05 7.83
CA TYR A 163 -8.97 -15.42 6.53
C TYR A 163 -7.97 -16.20 5.67
N ASP A 164 -6.89 -16.72 6.26
CA ASP A 164 -5.92 -17.55 5.56
C ASP A 164 -6.57 -18.87 5.06
N CYS A 165 -7.41 -19.52 5.87
CA CYS A 165 -8.21 -20.67 5.45
C CYS A 165 -9.16 -20.31 4.29
N PHE A 166 -9.82 -19.15 4.36
CA PHE A 166 -10.72 -18.69 3.30
C PHE A 166 -9.97 -18.43 1.98
N GLN A 167 -8.77 -17.90 2.04
CA GLN A 167 -7.93 -17.75 0.85
C GLN A 167 -7.60 -19.09 0.17
N LEU A 168 -7.36 -20.15 0.96
CA LEU A 168 -7.14 -21.50 0.44
C LEU A 168 -8.42 -22.07 -0.21
N LEU A 169 -9.56 -21.91 0.44
CA LEU A 169 -10.86 -22.36 -0.07
C LEU A 169 -11.25 -21.66 -1.38
N THR A 170 -10.86 -20.41 -1.55
CA THR A 170 -11.16 -19.62 -2.75
C THR A 170 -10.14 -19.81 -3.88
N PHE A 171 -9.07 -20.58 -3.66
CA PHE A 171 -8.05 -20.84 -4.67
C PHE A 171 -8.60 -21.36 -6.03
N PRO A 172 -9.60 -22.26 -6.07
CA PRO A 172 -10.17 -22.71 -7.34
C PRO A 172 -10.79 -21.59 -8.18
N LEU A 173 -11.18 -20.47 -7.58
CA LEU A 173 -11.71 -19.32 -8.33
C LEU A 173 -10.67 -18.69 -9.28
N ASP A 174 -9.38 -18.94 -9.06
CA ASP A 174 -8.33 -18.49 -9.98
C ASP A 174 -8.31 -19.22 -11.33
N LEU A 175 -9.12 -20.27 -11.51
CA LEU A 175 -9.38 -20.85 -12.82
C LEU A 175 -10.03 -19.85 -13.79
N PHE A 176 -10.74 -18.84 -13.24
CA PHE A 176 -11.38 -17.76 -14.01
C PHE A 176 -10.51 -16.52 -14.19
N LYS A 177 -9.21 -16.59 -13.85
CA LYS A 177 -8.30 -15.45 -14.02
C LYS A 177 -8.05 -15.17 -15.51
N LYS A 178 -8.03 -13.89 -15.86
CA LYS A 178 -7.68 -13.47 -17.21
C LYS A 178 -6.16 -13.24 -17.33
N LYS A 179 -5.63 -13.48 -18.51
CA LYS A 179 -4.19 -13.54 -18.76
C LYS A 179 -3.45 -12.23 -18.45
N ASP A 180 -4.06 -11.08 -18.76
CA ASP A 180 -3.44 -9.76 -18.65
C ASP A 180 -3.97 -8.96 -17.44
N GLU A 181 -5.01 -9.42 -16.75
CA GLU A 181 -5.55 -8.74 -15.58
C GLU A 181 -4.66 -8.95 -14.35
N LEU A 182 -4.39 -7.83 -13.66
CA LEU A 182 -3.77 -7.82 -12.34
C LEU A 182 -4.71 -7.20 -11.33
N HIS A 183 -4.65 -7.71 -10.13
CA HIS A 183 -5.39 -7.21 -8.99
C HIS A 183 -4.46 -7.01 -7.80
N TYR A 184 -4.87 -6.19 -6.85
CA TYR A 184 -4.22 -6.15 -5.56
C TYR A 184 -4.22 -7.55 -4.92
N GLY A 185 -3.15 -7.85 -4.21
CA GLY A 185 -3.07 -9.09 -3.43
C GLY A 185 -4.25 -9.24 -2.47
N LEU A 186 -4.56 -10.47 -2.12
CA LEU A 186 -5.77 -10.87 -1.40
C LEU A 186 -5.97 -10.19 -0.05
N GLY A 187 -5.05 -9.40 0.48
CA GLY A 187 -5.18 -8.72 1.76
C GLY A 187 -5.83 -7.33 1.70
N LYS A 188 -5.88 -6.68 0.55
CA LYS A 188 -6.42 -5.32 0.42
C LYS A 188 -7.93 -5.35 0.20
N GLY A 189 -8.66 -4.55 0.95
CA GLY A 189 -10.12 -4.45 0.85
C GLY A 189 -10.65 -3.77 -0.41
N THR A 190 -9.78 -3.24 -1.29
CA THR A 190 -10.18 -2.60 -2.54
C THR A 190 -9.93 -3.55 -3.72
N TYR A 191 -10.98 -3.85 -4.45
CA TYR A 191 -10.97 -4.69 -5.66
C TYR A 191 -11.38 -3.91 -6.92
N LYS A 192 -11.55 -2.60 -6.78
CA LYS A 192 -12.17 -1.77 -7.84
C LYS A 192 -11.23 -1.36 -8.97
N PHE A 193 -9.92 -1.57 -8.83
CA PHE A 193 -8.98 -1.16 -9.87
C PHE A 193 -8.58 -2.36 -10.71
N ASP A 194 -8.99 -2.30 -11.97
CA ASP A 194 -8.59 -3.20 -13.02
C ASP A 194 -7.22 -2.75 -13.53
N MET A 195 -6.18 -3.53 -13.27
CA MET A 195 -4.82 -3.26 -13.72
C MET A 195 -4.43 -4.27 -14.78
N ARG A 196 -3.59 -3.88 -15.73
CA ARG A 196 -3.08 -4.77 -16.75
C ARG A 196 -1.59 -4.98 -16.63
N TYR A 197 -1.16 -6.23 -16.72
CA TYR A 197 0.25 -6.58 -16.70
C TYR A 197 1.02 -5.85 -17.82
N SER A 198 0.45 -5.82 -19.03
CA SER A 198 1.03 -5.16 -20.22
C SER A 198 1.13 -3.64 -20.11
N GLU A 199 0.34 -3.00 -19.25
CA GLU A 199 0.44 -1.55 -18.98
C GLU A 199 1.54 -1.24 -17.94
N ILE A 200 1.80 -2.17 -17.03
CA ILE A 200 2.76 -1.99 -15.94
C ILE A 200 4.17 -2.42 -16.36
N PHE A 201 4.30 -3.59 -16.98
CA PHE A 201 5.61 -4.19 -17.28
C PHE A 201 5.92 -4.19 -18.78
N PRO A 202 7.18 -3.89 -19.16
CA PRO A 202 8.27 -3.49 -18.29
C PRO A 202 8.05 -2.09 -17.70
N VAL A 203 8.54 -1.85 -16.48
CA VAL A 203 8.50 -0.52 -15.86
C VAL A 203 9.39 0.47 -16.59
N LYS A 204 9.11 1.77 -16.49
CA LYS A 204 9.98 2.83 -16.95
C LYS A 204 10.39 3.74 -15.81
N TYR A 205 11.54 4.37 -15.93
CA TYR A 205 12.03 5.30 -14.93
C TYR A 205 11.73 6.73 -15.36
N VAL A 206 11.26 7.53 -14.41
CA VAL A 206 10.93 8.95 -14.62
C VAL A 206 11.52 9.80 -13.48
N PRO A 207 11.72 11.11 -13.69
CA PRO A 207 12.10 12.01 -12.61
C PRO A 207 11.07 12.03 -11.47
N PHE A 208 11.57 12.03 -10.23
CA PHE A 208 10.78 12.21 -9.00
C PHE A 208 11.65 12.88 -7.95
N GLU A 209 11.37 14.15 -7.61
CA GLU A 209 12.16 14.94 -6.62
C GLU A 209 13.67 14.92 -6.89
N GLY A 210 14.06 15.02 -8.15
CA GLY A 210 15.47 15.03 -8.55
C GLY A 210 16.15 13.67 -8.66
N VAL A 211 15.47 12.57 -8.33
CA VAL A 211 15.93 11.20 -8.54
C VAL A 211 15.14 10.50 -9.63
N SER A 212 15.55 9.31 -10.04
CA SER A 212 14.87 8.53 -11.09
C SER A 212 14.23 7.30 -10.46
N LEU A 213 12.87 7.21 -10.51
CA LEU A 213 12.10 6.15 -9.89
C LEU A 213 11.20 5.42 -10.91
N PRO A 214 10.91 4.12 -10.67
CA PRO A 214 10.13 3.32 -11.60
C PRO A 214 8.64 3.59 -11.49
N VAL A 215 7.98 3.73 -12.64
CA VAL A 215 6.53 3.83 -12.80
C VAL A 215 6.04 2.78 -13.80
N PRO A 216 4.73 2.50 -13.91
CA PRO A 216 4.20 1.64 -14.98
C PRO A 216 4.71 2.05 -16.36
N GLY A 217 5.09 1.07 -17.18
CA GLY A 217 5.69 1.32 -18.50
C GLY A 217 4.79 2.14 -19.43
N ASN A 218 3.50 1.84 -19.44
CA ASN A 218 2.46 2.68 -20.05
C ASN A 218 1.70 3.44 -18.95
N ALA A 219 2.40 4.41 -18.33
CA ALA A 219 1.82 5.19 -17.23
C ALA A 219 0.57 5.97 -17.65
N ASP A 220 0.46 6.37 -18.90
CA ASP A 220 -0.72 7.07 -19.41
C ASP A 220 -1.97 6.17 -19.37
N ALA A 221 -1.90 4.99 -19.94
CA ALA A 221 -3.01 4.04 -19.90
C ALA A 221 -3.35 3.62 -18.46
N PHE A 222 -2.33 3.37 -17.63
CA PHE A 222 -2.49 3.01 -16.23
C PHE A 222 -3.21 4.11 -15.43
N LEU A 223 -2.75 5.36 -15.53
CA LEU A 223 -3.33 6.50 -14.80
C LEU A 223 -4.73 6.84 -15.32
N THR A 224 -4.95 6.76 -16.63
CA THR A 224 -6.28 6.97 -17.24
C THR A 224 -7.30 5.94 -16.70
N ARG A 225 -6.86 4.69 -16.52
CA ARG A 225 -7.71 3.63 -15.96
C ARG A 225 -8.09 3.88 -14.50
N ILE A 226 -7.19 4.45 -13.70
CA ILE A 226 -7.42 4.68 -12.27
C ILE A 226 -8.17 5.99 -12.02
N TYR A 227 -7.79 7.05 -12.73
CA TYR A 227 -8.21 8.43 -12.43
C TYR A 227 -9.04 9.08 -13.53
N GLY A 228 -9.21 8.43 -14.69
CA GLY A 228 -9.85 9.07 -15.85
C GLY A 228 -8.93 10.14 -16.46
N ASP A 229 -9.42 11.37 -16.53
CA ASP A 229 -8.59 12.51 -17.00
C ASP A 229 -7.62 12.98 -15.90
N TRP A 230 -6.56 12.21 -15.69
CA TRP A 230 -5.57 12.44 -14.65
C TRP A 230 -4.70 13.68 -14.87
N ARG A 231 -4.72 14.26 -16.06
CA ARG A 231 -3.96 15.48 -16.38
C ARG A 231 -4.62 16.71 -15.78
N GLN A 232 -5.93 16.66 -15.59
CA GLN A 232 -6.68 17.72 -14.95
C GLN A 232 -6.35 17.79 -13.46
N VAL A 233 -5.94 18.96 -13.00
CA VAL A 233 -5.70 19.21 -11.57
C VAL A 233 -7.06 19.44 -10.91
N PRO A 234 -7.39 18.74 -9.81
CA PRO A 234 -8.63 18.96 -9.09
C PRO A 234 -8.75 20.39 -8.55
N SER A 235 -9.98 20.87 -8.38
CA SER A 235 -10.26 22.15 -7.72
C SER A 235 -9.81 22.13 -6.25
N GLU A 236 -9.63 23.32 -5.66
CA GLU A 236 -9.23 23.43 -4.23
C GLU A 236 -10.23 22.74 -3.30
N ASP A 237 -11.53 22.79 -3.60
CA ASP A 237 -12.58 22.11 -2.83
C ASP A 237 -12.48 20.57 -2.92
N GLU A 238 -12.07 20.04 -4.07
CA GLU A 238 -11.82 18.61 -4.25
C GLU A 238 -10.56 18.19 -3.54
N ILE A 239 -9.49 18.99 -3.63
CA ILE A 239 -8.23 18.77 -2.92
C ILE A 239 -8.46 18.72 -1.41
N ALA A 240 -9.23 19.66 -0.86
CA ALA A 240 -9.53 19.69 0.58
C ALA A 240 -10.23 18.42 1.08
N LYS A 241 -10.98 17.73 0.22
CA LYS A 241 -11.63 16.44 0.56
C LYS A 241 -10.70 15.23 0.49
N THR A 242 -9.57 15.34 -0.19
CA THR A 242 -8.62 14.22 -0.39
C THR A 242 -7.49 14.22 0.62
N ILE A 243 -7.25 15.31 1.35
CA ILE A 243 -6.20 15.39 2.37
C ILE A 243 -6.57 14.49 3.55
N HIS A 244 -5.82 13.41 3.73
CA HIS A 244 -6.07 12.42 4.79
C HIS A 244 -5.65 12.91 6.18
N ASN A 245 -4.71 13.85 6.26
CA ASN A 245 -4.19 14.43 7.52
C ASN A 245 -4.55 15.91 7.63
N GLN A 246 -5.83 16.21 7.82
CA GLN A 246 -6.28 17.61 8.03
C GLN A 246 -5.58 18.31 9.21
N ASP A 247 -5.05 17.54 10.18
CA ASP A 247 -4.36 18.10 11.35
C ASP A 247 -2.93 18.61 11.05
N LEU A 248 -2.31 18.21 9.94
CA LEU A 248 -1.01 18.75 9.51
C LEU A 248 -1.13 20.12 8.82
N ALA A 249 -2.31 20.46 8.34
CA ALA A 249 -2.59 21.74 7.67
C ALA A 249 -2.84 22.89 8.66
N VAL A 250 -3.06 22.62 9.94
CA VAL A 250 -3.45 23.60 10.97
C VAL A 250 -2.28 24.09 11.83
N SER A 251 -1.09 23.48 11.72
CA SER A 251 0.11 23.97 12.45
C SER A 251 0.94 24.91 11.58
N LYS A 252 0.41 26.11 11.34
CA LYS A 252 1.17 27.29 10.92
C LYS A 252 1.18 28.33 12.03
#